data_0a808bde70e058ca9f11f95f8763b710
#
_entry.id   0a808bde70e058ca9f11f95f8763b710
#
_cell.length_a   1.000
_cell.length_b   1.000
_cell.length_c   1.000
_cell.angle_alpha   90.00
_cell.angle_beta   90.00
_cell.angle_gamma   90.00
#
_symmetry.space_group_name_H-M   'P 1'
#
loop_
_entity.id
_entity.type
_entity.pdbx_description
1 polymer ?
#
loop_
_entity_poly.entity_id
_entity_poly.type
_entity_poly.pdbx_seq_one_letter_code
_entity_poly.pdbx_strand_id
1 'polypeptide(L)'
;MVHKITLPSALGLTLLLAACGGQNHAANDVAPQSAATKTAPASPDSARQGKDGMIKECPGARLHLTTLPSADASAPAKTQVALERDGQQQTLAPPPEMADYTAVALGCSESTKGETYFVVQYGELPYGCEFCEWFFVYDGKGRLLNHANPPLREEQGQQSPNNDEYEHQLEALGLKHPDMEPFLP
;
A
#
# COMPACT_ATOMS: atom_id res chain seq x y z
N MET A 1 26.28 13.56 40.77
CA MET A 1 27.12 14.38 39.86
C MET A 1 26.26 14.91 38.76
N VAL A 2 26.00 16.21 38.79
CA VAL A 2 25.05 16.90 37.88
C VAL A 2 25.88 17.56 36.79
N HIS A 3 25.66 17.19 35.51
CA HIS A 3 26.27 17.90 34.38
C HIS A 3 25.21 18.74 33.68
N LYS A 4 25.34 20.06 33.86
CA LYS A 4 24.66 21.08 33.08
C LYS A 4 25.35 21.19 31.72
N ILE A 5 24.58 21.10 30.64
CA ILE A 5 25.03 21.49 29.29
C ILE A 5 24.20 22.64 28.81
N THR A 6 24.88 23.72 28.49
CA THR A 6 24.40 25.04 28.07
C THR A 6 24.17 25.05 26.57
N LEU A 7 23.04 25.61 26.12
CA LEU A 7 22.77 25.96 24.71
C LEU A 7 23.51 27.24 24.29
N PRO A 8 23.82 27.42 23.01
CA PRO A 8 23.82 28.74 22.39
C PRO A 8 22.75 28.87 21.30
N SER A 9 22.05 30.01 21.41
CA SER A 9 21.21 30.62 20.38
C SER A 9 22.05 31.15 19.24
N ALA A 10 21.60 31.04 18.01
CA ALA A 10 21.98 31.90 16.90
C ALA A 10 20.77 32.18 16.02
N LEU A 11 20.33 33.45 16.10
CA LEU A 11 19.44 34.13 15.15
C LEU A 11 20.13 34.31 13.80
N GLY A 12 19.42 34.11 12.73
CA GLY A 12 19.83 34.47 11.37
C GLY A 12 18.61 34.73 10.49
N LEU A 13 18.14 35.98 10.54
CA LEU A 13 17.07 36.56 9.73
C LEU A 13 17.69 37.12 8.43
N THR A 14 17.27 36.64 7.25
CA THR A 14 17.53 37.37 5.99
C THR A 14 16.29 37.26 5.08
N LEU A 15 15.60 38.41 4.99
CA LEU A 15 14.63 38.72 3.93
C LEU A 15 15.41 39.09 2.65
N LEU A 16 14.95 38.64 1.51
CA LEU A 16 15.20 39.26 0.21
C LEU A 16 13.93 39.21 -0.64
N LEU A 17 13.33 40.39 -0.80
CA LEU A 17 12.32 40.73 -1.81
C LEU A 17 13.03 41.11 -3.13
N ALA A 18 12.50 40.69 -4.25
CA ALA A 18 12.62 41.38 -5.55
C ALA A 18 11.48 40.87 -6.44
N ALA A 19 10.82 41.63 -6.90
CA ALA A 19 9.87 42.43 -7.59
C ALA A 19 10.05 42.44 -9.11
N CYS A 20 8.88 42.52 -9.81
CA CYS A 20 8.61 43.10 -11.16
C CYS A 20 9.23 42.36 -12.37
N GLY A 21 8.51 42.07 -13.41
CA GLY A 21 7.49 42.78 -14.17
C GLY A 21 7.64 42.42 -15.63
N GLY A 22 6.60 42.47 -16.40
CA GLY A 22 6.74 42.37 -17.86
C GLY A 22 5.51 41.74 -18.55
N GLN A 23 4.53 42.59 -18.81
CA GLN A 23 3.51 42.33 -19.84
C GLN A 23 4.15 42.43 -21.23
N ASN A 24 3.84 41.50 -22.12
CA ASN A 24 3.76 41.80 -23.55
C ASN A 24 2.69 40.90 -24.19
N HIS A 25 1.66 41.59 -24.70
CA HIS A 25 0.69 41.09 -25.66
C HIS A 25 1.36 40.85 -27.00
N ALA A 26 1.16 39.69 -27.57
CA ALA A 26 1.17 39.50 -29.01
C ALA A 26 0.15 38.43 -29.36
N ALA A 27 -0.92 38.84 -30.00
CA ALA A 27 -1.88 37.97 -30.66
C ALA A 27 -1.19 37.29 -31.83
N ASN A 28 -1.27 35.97 -31.89
CA ASN A 28 -1.09 35.21 -33.11
C ASN A 28 -2.17 34.14 -33.18
N ASP A 29 -3.08 34.32 -34.10
CA ASP A 29 -3.99 33.31 -34.63
C ASP A 29 -3.20 32.11 -35.17
N VAL A 30 -3.33 30.97 -34.56
CA VAL A 30 -2.93 29.68 -35.17
C VAL A 30 -4.05 28.67 -34.95
N ALA A 31 -4.50 28.12 -36.08
CA ALA A 31 -5.56 27.12 -36.22
C ALA A 31 -5.46 25.94 -35.24
N PRO A 32 -6.59 25.28 -34.91
CA PRO A 32 -6.58 24.13 -34.01
C PRO A 32 -5.92 22.93 -34.69
N GLN A 33 -4.68 22.64 -34.31
CA GLN A 33 -4.11 21.33 -34.56
C GLN A 33 -4.76 20.34 -33.61
N SER A 34 -5.48 19.38 -34.16
CA SER A 34 -5.93 18.15 -33.51
C SER A 34 -4.71 17.48 -32.87
N ALA A 35 -4.50 17.72 -31.60
CA ALA A 35 -3.57 16.93 -30.80
C ALA A 35 -4.12 15.52 -30.68
N ALA A 36 -3.56 14.58 -31.44
CA ALA A 36 -3.72 13.17 -31.19
C ALA A 36 -3.27 12.90 -29.75
N THR A 37 -4.24 12.63 -28.89
CA THR A 37 -4.00 12.21 -27.51
C THR A 37 -3.26 10.87 -27.59
N LYS A 38 -1.94 10.92 -27.44
CA LYS A 38 -1.10 9.74 -27.32
C LYS A 38 -1.45 9.14 -25.95
N THR A 39 -2.36 8.15 -25.96
CA THR A 39 -2.68 7.35 -24.78
C THR A 39 -1.35 6.77 -24.29
N ALA A 40 -0.87 7.26 -23.16
CA ALA A 40 0.26 6.66 -22.48
C ALA A 40 -0.11 5.20 -22.19
N PRO A 41 0.81 4.23 -22.41
CA PRO A 41 0.55 2.87 -22.00
C PRO A 41 0.27 2.88 -20.50
N ALA A 42 -0.87 2.31 -20.09
CA ALA A 42 -1.20 2.12 -18.68
C ALA A 42 -0.04 1.35 -18.02
N SER A 43 0.45 1.88 -16.90
CA SER A 43 1.45 1.18 -16.10
C SER A 43 0.89 -0.21 -15.79
N PRO A 44 1.68 -1.30 -15.93
CA PRO A 44 1.21 -2.66 -15.72
C PRO A 44 0.79 -2.96 -14.27
N ASP A 45 0.94 -2.00 -13.38
CA ASP A 45 0.76 -2.10 -11.92
C ASP A 45 -0.53 -1.39 -11.44
N SER A 46 -1.54 -1.28 -12.30
CA SER A 46 -2.79 -0.62 -11.96
C SER A 46 -3.77 -1.61 -11.33
N ALA A 47 -4.35 -1.26 -10.17
CA ALA A 47 -5.50 -1.97 -9.63
C ALA A 47 -6.77 -1.62 -10.41
N ARG A 48 -7.62 -2.63 -10.64
CA ARG A 48 -8.99 -2.43 -11.13
C ARG A 48 -9.94 -2.64 -9.98
N GLN A 49 -10.53 -1.56 -9.50
CA GLN A 49 -11.45 -1.58 -8.37
C GLN A 49 -12.90 -1.54 -8.85
N GLY A 50 -13.74 -2.36 -8.26
CA GLY A 50 -15.18 -2.38 -8.44
C GLY A 50 -15.89 -2.50 -7.08
N LYS A 51 -17.22 -2.39 -7.10
CA LYS A 51 -18.07 -2.44 -5.89
C LYS A 51 -17.86 -3.72 -5.05
N ASP A 52 -17.62 -4.84 -5.73
CA ASP A 52 -17.57 -6.17 -5.09
C ASP A 52 -16.12 -6.68 -4.90
N GLY A 53 -15.11 -5.86 -5.21
CA GLY A 53 -13.72 -6.24 -5.07
C GLY A 53 -12.75 -5.44 -5.91
N MET A 54 -11.49 -5.84 -5.89
CA MET A 54 -10.43 -5.25 -6.68
C MET A 54 -9.51 -6.33 -7.25
N ILE A 55 -8.82 -5.96 -8.34
CA ILE A 55 -7.77 -6.80 -8.95
C ILE A 55 -6.49 -5.97 -9.00
N LYS A 56 -5.43 -6.47 -8.39
CA LYS A 56 -4.07 -5.92 -8.51
C LYS A 56 -3.28 -6.74 -9.51
N GLU A 57 -2.85 -6.10 -10.60
CA GLU A 57 -1.93 -6.72 -11.56
C GLU A 57 -0.52 -6.73 -10.96
N CYS A 58 0.13 -7.88 -10.99
CA CYS A 58 1.49 -8.10 -10.51
C CYS A 58 2.34 -8.74 -11.63
N PRO A 59 3.67 -8.65 -11.59
CA PRO A 59 4.52 -9.36 -12.56
C PRO A 59 4.23 -10.86 -12.58
N GLY A 60 3.68 -11.35 -13.70
CA GLY A 60 3.36 -12.77 -13.93
C GLY A 60 2.20 -13.33 -13.11
N ALA A 61 1.37 -12.48 -12.49
CA ALA A 61 0.24 -12.93 -11.66
C ALA A 61 -0.80 -11.81 -11.44
N ARG A 62 -1.94 -12.16 -10.83
CA ARG A 62 -2.95 -11.21 -10.35
C ARG A 62 -3.36 -11.57 -8.94
N LEU A 63 -3.60 -10.55 -8.12
CA LEU A 63 -4.30 -10.70 -6.85
C LEU A 63 -5.74 -10.24 -7.00
N HIS A 64 -6.67 -11.06 -6.57
CA HIS A 64 -8.09 -10.76 -6.51
C HIS A 64 -8.50 -10.60 -5.06
N LEU A 65 -9.02 -9.45 -4.68
CA LEU A 65 -9.68 -9.23 -3.40
C LEU A 65 -11.17 -9.13 -3.67
N THR A 66 -11.97 -9.99 -3.04
CA THR A 66 -13.41 -10.08 -3.27
C THR A 66 -14.15 -9.94 -1.94
N THR A 67 -15.21 -9.12 -1.92
CA THR A 67 -16.10 -9.01 -0.76
C THR A 67 -16.90 -10.28 -0.59
N LEU A 68 -16.91 -10.82 0.62
CA LEU A 68 -17.71 -12.00 0.97
C LEU A 68 -19.15 -11.59 1.28
N PRO A 69 -20.15 -12.37 0.84
CA PRO A 69 -21.53 -12.14 1.23
C PRO A 69 -21.68 -12.20 2.75
N SER A 70 -22.36 -11.22 3.34
CA SER A 70 -22.74 -11.23 4.75
C SER A 70 -24.24 -11.48 4.86
N ALA A 71 -24.63 -12.37 5.78
CA ALA A 71 -26.05 -12.57 6.14
C ALA A 71 -26.59 -11.43 7.01
N ASP A 72 -25.70 -10.69 7.67
CA ASP A 72 -26.02 -9.54 8.52
C ASP A 72 -25.42 -8.27 7.91
N ALA A 73 -26.28 -7.36 7.45
CA ALA A 73 -25.88 -6.10 6.87
C ALA A 73 -25.20 -5.13 7.88
N SER A 74 -25.32 -5.40 9.17
CA SER A 74 -24.65 -4.63 10.22
C SER A 74 -23.28 -5.17 10.61
N ALA A 75 -22.94 -6.40 10.15
CA ALA A 75 -21.62 -6.97 10.41
C ALA A 75 -20.55 -6.29 9.55
N PRO A 76 -19.32 -6.15 10.06
CA PRO A 76 -18.20 -5.65 9.26
C PRO A 76 -18.02 -6.47 7.98
N ALA A 77 -17.77 -5.80 6.88
CA ALA A 77 -17.51 -6.47 5.60
C ALA A 77 -16.25 -7.35 5.73
N LYS A 78 -16.32 -8.56 5.19
CA LYS A 78 -15.19 -9.49 5.10
C LYS A 78 -14.80 -9.65 3.64
N THR A 79 -13.52 -9.88 3.41
CA THR A 79 -12.95 -10.08 2.08
C THR A 79 -12.17 -11.40 2.01
N GLN A 80 -11.94 -11.86 0.81
CA GLN A 80 -11.07 -13.00 0.52
C GLN A 80 -10.07 -12.60 -0.56
N VAL A 81 -8.83 -13.06 -0.41
CA VAL A 81 -7.79 -12.85 -1.43
C VAL A 81 -7.52 -14.16 -2.17
N ALA A 82 -7.41 -14.06 -3.48
CA ALA A 82 -6.97 -15.16 -4.32
C ALA A 82 -5.82 -14.72 -5.23
N LEU A 83 -4.89 -15.61 -5.45
CA LEU A 83 -3.79 -15.48 -6.41
C LEU A 83 -4.17 -16.19 -7.71
N GLU A 84 -4.13 -15.48 -8.82
CA GLU A 84 -4.27 -16.02 -10.16
C GLU A 84 -2.91 -16.03 -10.86
N ARG A 85 -2.53 -17.22 -11.39
CA ARG A 85 -1.34 -17.40 -12.21
C ARG A 85 -1.60 -18.45 -13.27
N ASP A 86 -1.17 -18.21 -14.49
CA ASP A 86 -1.34 -19.13 -15.63
C ASP A 86 -2.81 -19.57 -15.83
N GLY A 87 -3.77 -18.68 -15.56
CA GLY A 87 -5.20 -18.94 -15.64
C GLY A 87 -5.76 -19.83 -14.51
N GLN A 88 -4.94 -20.19 -13.53
CA GLN A 88 -5.37 -20.91 -12.34
C GLN A 88 -5.47 -19.95 -11.15
N GLN A 89 -6.56 -20.08 -10.41
CA GLN A 89 -6.81 -19.27 -9.23
C GLN A 89 -6.77 -20.13 -7.96
N GLN A 90 -6.07 -19.66 -6.93
CA GLN A 90 -6.07 -20.28 -5.60
C GLN A 90 -6.34 -19.22 -4.53
N THR A 91 -7.16 -19.57 -3.54
CA THR A 91 -7.37 -18.73 -2.37
C THR A 91 -6.11 -18.69 -1.52
N LEU A 92 -5.68 -17.50 -1.11
CA LEU A 92 -4.64 -17.33 -0.10
C LEU A 92 -5.23 -17.58 1.28
N ALA A 93 -4.56 -18.43 2.06
CA ALA A 93 -4.96 -18.65 3.45
C ALA A 93 -4.69 -17.36 4.25
N PRO A 94 -5.68 -16.81 4.99
CA PRO A 94 -5.46 -15.69 5.87
C PRO A 94 -4.54 -16.09 7.02
N PRO A 95 -3.75 -15.13 7.58
CA PRO A 95 -2.98 -15.39 8.79
C PRO A 95 -3.91 -15.78 9.94
N PRO A 96 -3.60 -16.83 10.71
CA PRO A 96 -4.48 -17.29 11.80
C PRO A 96 -4.78 -16.22 12.85
N GLU A 97 -3.80 -15.36 13.13
CA GLU A 97 -3.87 -14.25 14.07
C GLU A 97 -4.77 -13.10 13.61
N MET A 98 -5.17 -13.08 12.34
CA MET A 98 -6.03 -12.06 11.74
C MET A 98 -7.51 -12.52 11.59
N ALA A 99 -7.98 -13.46 12.41
CA ALA A 99 -9.35 -14.00 12.31
C ALA A 99 -10.45 -12.91 12.46
N ASP A 100 -10.21 -11.90 13.29
CA ASP A 100 -11.15 -10.80 13.51
C ASP A 100 -11.04 -9.69 12.47
N TYR A 101 -9.99 -9.70 11.67
CA TYR A 101 -9.68 -8.70 10.64
C TYR A 101 -9.96 -9.23 9.24
N THR A 102 -9.75 -8.39 8.23
CA THR A 102 -9.95 -8.78 6.84
C THR A 102 -8.87 -8.15 5.95
N ALA A 103 -8.66 -8.69 4.75
CA ALA A 103 -7.77 -8.07 3.79
C ALA A 103 -8.38 -6.75 3.29
N VAL A 104 -7.58 -5.67 3.31
CA VAL A 104 -8.02 -4.31 2.99
C VAL A 104 -7.18 -3.63 1.90
N ALA A 105 -5.98 -4.16 1.60
CA ALA A 105 -5.16 -3.66 0.50
C ALA A 105 -4.26 -4.76 -0.07
N LEU A 106 -3.84 -4.58 -1.32
CA LEU A 106 -2.99 -5.49 -2.06
C LEU A 106 -1.74 -4.78 -2.59
N GLY A 107 -0.62 -5.47 -2.57
CA GLY A 107 0.65 -5.01 -3.14
C GLY A 107 1.47 -6.15 -3.72
N CYS A 108 2.46 -5.81 -4.54
CA CYS A 108 3.44 -6.77 -5.05
C CYS A 108 4.85 -6.16 -4.99
N SER A 109 5.83 -7.00 -4.75
CA SER A 109 7.24 -6.63 -4.79
C SER A 109 8.06 -7.71 -5.49
N GLU A 110 9.12 -7.31 -6.17
CA GLU A 110 10.05 -8.23 -6.81
C GLU A 110 11.36 -8.26 -6.04
N SER A 111 11.88 -9.46 -5.81
CA SER A 111 13.22 -9.64 -5.25
C SER A 111 14.30 -9.24 -6.27
N THR A 112 15.52 -9.07 -5.80
CA THR A 112 16.68 -8.84 -6.66
C THR A 112 16.97 -9.98 -7.64
N LYS A 113 16.33 -11.14 -7.43
CA LYS A 113 16.40 -12.31 -8.32
C LYS A 113 15.26 -12.37 -9.34
N GLY A 114 14.34 -11.39 -9.33
CA GLY A 114 13.18 -11.36 -10.22
C GLY A 114 12.04 -12.28 -9.79
N GLU A 115 12.01 -12.71 -8.52
CA GLU A 115 10.90 -13.48 -7.97
C GLU A 115 9.83 -12.52 -7.45
N THR A 116 8.57 -12.74 -7.84
CA THR A 116 7.43 -11.93 -7.39
C THR A 116 6.90 -12.45 -6.07
N TYR A 117 6.71 -11.53 -5.13
CA TYR A 117 6.08 -11.72 -3.83
C TYR A 117 4.84 -10.85 -3.72
N PHE A 118 3.86 -11.31 -2.98
CA PHE A 118 2.58 -10.64 -2.79
C PHE A 118 2.47 -10.14 -1.36
N VAL A 119 1.96 -8.93 -1.19
CA VAL A 119 1.74 -8.35 0.12
C VAL A 119 0.25 -8.07 0.28
N VAL A 120 -0.31 -8.57 1.37
CA VAL A 120 -1.70 -8.33 1.76
C VAL A 120 -1.71 -7.56 3.07
N GLN A 121 -2.38 -6.42 3.08
CA GLN A 121 -2.63 -5.65 4.29
C GLN A 121 -3.95 -6.10 4.91
N TYR A 122 -3.94 -6.33 6.21
CA TYR A 122 -5.12 -6.66 7.00
C TYR A 122 -5.52 -5.50 7.90
N GLY A 123 -6.82 -5.38 8.12
CA GLY A 123 -7.42 -4.32 8.90
C GLY A 123 -8.94 -4.50 9.00
N GLU A 124 -9.65 -3.39 9.18
CA GLU A 124 -11.11 -3.32 9.22
C GLU A 124 -11.66 -2.58 8.01
N LEU A 125 -12.88 -2.91 7.59
CA LEU A 125 -13.66 -2.14 6.63
C LEU A 125 -14.85 -1.48 7.34
N PRO A 126 -15.13 -0.19 7.04
CA PRO A 126 -14.43 0.66 6.09
C PRO A 126 -12.99 0.97 6.50
N TYR A 127 -12.12 1.17 5.52
CA TYR A 127 -10.71 1.44 5.70
C TYR A 127 -10.45 2.68 6.58
N GLY A 128 -9.50 2.59 7.51
CA GLY A 128 -9.07 3.72 8.34
C GLY A 128 -9.21 3.53 9.86
N CYS A 129 -9.18 2.31 10.36
CA CYS A 129 -9.14 2.04 11.80
C CYS A 129 -7.79 2.42 12.45
N GLU A 130 -7.78 2.61 13.79
CA GLU A 130 -6.62 3.07 14.55
C GLU A 130 -5.45 2.07 14.57
N PHE A 131 -5.75 0.75 14.53
CA PHE A 131 -4.78 -0.34 14.60
C PHE A 131 -5.08 -1.38 13.51
N CYS A 132 -4.87 -1.02 12.25
CA CYS A 132 -5.31 -1.85 11.13
C CYS A 132 -4.28 -2.03 10.02
N GLU A 133 -3.01 -1.89 10.32
CA GLU A 133 -1.98 -1.94 9.30
C GLU A 133 -1.02 -3.10 9.55
N TRP A 134 -1.53 -4.35 9.49
CA TRP A 134 -0.69 -5.54 9.48
C TRP A 134 -0.40 -5.96 8.05
N PHE A 135 0.87 -6.23 7.75
CA PHE A 135 1.32 -6.63 6.43
C PHE A 135 1.82 -8.06 6.42
N PHE A 136 1.38 -8.83 5.44
CA PHE A 136 1.74 -10.24 5.31
C PHE A 136 2.26 -10.52 3.90
N VAL A 137 3.43 -11.17 3.85
CA VAL A 137 4.11 -11.56 2.61
C VAL A 137 3.74 -12.99 2.25
N TYR A 138 3.38 -13.20 1.00
CA TYR A 138 3.17 -14.51 0.40
C TYR A 138 4.18 -14.73 -0.73
N ASP A 139 4.70 -15.95 -0.84
CA ASP A 139 5.58 -16.30 -1.94
C ASP A 139 4.81 -16.48 -3.26
N GLY A 140 5.54 -16.72 -4.35
CA GLY A 140 4.95 -16.96 -5.66
C GLY A 140 4.04 -18.19 -5.77
N LYS A 141 3.96 -19.00 -4.72
CA LYS A 141 3.06 -20.17 -4.60
C LYS A 141 1.89 -19.90 -3.65
N GLY A 142 1.75 -18.67 -3.14
CA GLY A 142 0.70 -18.29 -2.21
C GLY A 142 0.91 -18.82 -0.79
N ARG A 143 2.13 -19.18 -0.38
CA ARG A 143 2.44 -19.56 1.00
C ARG A 143 2.75 -18.31 1.81
N LEU A 144 2.13 -18.19 2.97
CA LEU A 144 2.42 -17.16 3.96
C LEU A 144 3.86 -17.29 4.49
N LEU A 145 4.59 -16.18 4.59
CA LEU A 145 6.00 -16.16 4.98
C LEU A 145 6.28 -15.49 6.32
N ASN A 146 5.35 -14.70 6.86
CA ASN A 146 5.51 -14.02 8.14
C ASN A 146 4.26 -14.07 8.99
N HIS A 147 4.41 -13.81 10.26
CA HIS A 147 3.35 -13.77 11.27
C HIS A 147 3.43 -12.46 12.08
N ALA A 148 2.34 -12.14 12.79
CA ALA A 148 2.27 -11.04 13.75
C ALA A 148 1.92 -11.61 15.13
N ASN A 149 2.91 -12.11 15.85
CA ASN A 149 2.72 -12.74 17.17
C ASN A 149 3.60 -12.09 18.25
N PRO A 150 2.97 -11.38 19.22
CA PRO A 150 1.53 -11.06 19.30
C PRO A 150 1.12 -10.06 18.20
N PRO A 151 -0.17 -9.97 17.85
CA PRO A 151 -0.63 -9.05 16.80
C PRO A 151 -0.35 -7.58 17.11
N LEU A 152 -0.45 -7.19 18.37
CA LEU A 152 -0.10 -5.85 18.85
C LEU A 152 1.16 -5.91 19.69
N ARG A 153 2.02 -4.96 19.53
CA ARG A 153 3.15 -4.67 20.43
C ARG A 153 2.85 -3.43 21.25
N GLU A 154 3.40 -3.38 22.45
CA GLU A 154 3.30 -2.23 23.33
C GLU A 154 4.68 -1.60 23.48
N GLU A 155 4.79 -0.33 23.11
CA GLU A 155 6.00 0.47 23.31
C GLU A 155 5.64 1.77 24.04
N GLN A 156 6.26 1.99 25.18
CA GLN A 156 6.05 3.20 26.00
C GLN A 156 4.57 3.46 26.36
N GLY A 157 3.78 2.40 26.55
CA GLY A 157 2.36 2.49 26.86
C GLY A 157 1.44 2.77 25.67
N GLN A 158 1.97 2.71 24.45
CA GLN A 158 1.20 2.79 23.21
C GLN A 158 1.19 1.43 22.52
N GLN A 159 0.02 1.05 22.01
CA GLN A 159 -0.12 -0.15 21.21
C GLN A 159 0.05 0.19 19.72
N SER A 160 0.67 -0.70 18.98
CA SER A 160 0.81 -0.60 17.53
C SER A 160 0.77 -1.99 16.89
N PRO A 161 0.39 -2.11 15.60
CA PRO A 161 0.49 -3.35 14.85
C PRO A 161 1.91 -3.91 14.88
N ASN A 162 2.03 -5.21 15.12
CA ASN A 162 3.32 -5.87 15.11
C ASN A 162 3.67 -6.31 13.69
N ASN A 163 4.54 -5.55 13.03
CA ASN A 163 5.04 -5.82 11.68
C ASN A 163 6.52 -6.24 11.67
N ASP A 164 7.09 -6.67 12.80
CA ASP A 164 8.53 -6.95 12.90
C ASP A 164 8.96 -8.10 11.96
N GLU A 165 8.18 -9.19 11.88
CA GLU A 165 8.47 -10.27 10.94
C GLU A 165 8.29 -9.85 9.49
N TYR A 166 7.33 -8.97 9.19
CA TYR A 166 7.15 -8.41 7.85
C TYR A 166 8.40 -7.65 7.40
N GLU A 167 8.88 -6.72 8.22
CA GLU A 167 10.10 -5.96 7.93
C GLU A 167 11.32 -6.86 7.75
N HIS A 168 11.48 -7.84 8.64
CA HIS A 168 12.54 -8.82 8.52
C HIS A 168 12.46 -9.65 7.24
N GLN A 169 11.24 -10.02 6.79
CA GLN A 169 11.07 -10.76 5.54
C GLN A 169 11.41 -9.90 4.32
N LEU A 170 11.01 -8.63 4.29
CA LEU A 170 11.40 -7.73 3.20
C LEU A 170 12.92 -7.63 3.08
N GLU A 171 13.63 -7.44 4.21
CA GLU A 171 15.08 -7.39 4.23
C GLU A 171 15.72 -8.70 3.77
N ALA A 172 15.29 -9.83 4.33
CA ALA A 172 15.84 -11.15 4.03
C ALA A 172 15.68 -11.57 2.56
N LEU A 173 14.58 -11.14 1.92
CA LEU A 173 14.27 -11.44 0.52
C LEU A 173 14.77 -10.35 -0.45
N GLY A 174 15.31 -9.24 0.06
CA GLY A 174 15.74 -8.09 -0.74
C GLY A 174 14.58 -7.41 -1.46
N LEU A 175 13.42 -7.36 -0.79
CA LEU A 175 12.21 -6.71 -1.30
C LEU A 175 12.19 -5.24 -0.92
N LYS A 176 11.50 -4.44 -1.71
CA LYS A 176 11.10 -3.08 -1.36
C LYS A 176 9.68 -3.11 -0.80
N HIS A 177 9.34 -2.12 0.03
CA HIS A 177 7.95 -1.88 0.38
C HIS A 177 7.13 -1.66 -0.90
N PRO A 178 6.08 -2.43 -1.13
CA PRO A 178 5.25 -2.25 -2.32
C PRO A 178 4.32 -1.04 -2.18
N ASP A 179 3.92 -0.48 -3.32
CA ASP A 179 2.79 0.43 -3.37
C ASP A 179 1.51 -0.36 -3.09
N MET A 180 0.92 -0.12 -1.91
CA MET A 180 -0.31 -0.77 -1.50
C MET A 180 -1.51 -0.07 -2.11
N GLU A 181 -2.36 -0.85 -2.77
CA GLU A 181 -3.65 -0.38 -3.32
C GLU A 181 -4.76 -0.69 -2.31
N PRO A 182 -5.36 0.32 -1.66
CA PRO A 182 -6.44 0.08 -0.71
C PRO A 182 -7.75 -0.28 -1.42
N PHE A 183 -8.51 -1.19 -0.83
CA PHE A 183 -9.87 -1.49 -1.25
C PHE A 183 -10.84 -0.52 -0.56
N LEU A 184 -11.53 0.27 -1.36
CA LEU A 184 -12.55 1.24 -0.92
C LEU A 184 -13.91 0.78 -1.47
N PRO A 185 -14.68 -0.02 -0.70
CA PRO A 185 -15.98 -0.57 -1.13
C PRO A 185 -17.08 0.48 -1.26
#